data_1335d566c18188803eace71b6758d629
#
_entry.id   1335d566c18188803eace71b6758d629
#
_cell.length_a   1.000
_cell.length_b   1.000
_cell.length_c   1.000
_cell.angle_alpha   90.00
_cell.angle_beta   90.00
_cell.angle_gamma   90.00
#
_symmetry.space_group_name_H-M   'P 1'
#
loop_
_entity.id
_entity.type
_entity.pdbx_description
1 polymer ?
#
loop_
_entity_poly.entity_id
_entity_poly.type
_entity_poly.pdbx_seq_one_letter_code
_entity_poly.pdbx_strand_id
1 'polypeptide(L)'
;MTHLLILQTFNILANTELIPHSLQTLIIGGGGLATALIAIIKLYSILKKWHNEAKEKRENLKKAITHIDTIALNLQEVSKELKPNGGGSIKDQVKQIATDVKTICVERDATFLLSKEPMFKTDEHGYCILANNALCQLYGVSQEQLLGLSWLNYIIEEDKERIKEEWVNVIETGTEIASYYTIINQITNEEVLVKYRAIINKHNGKIISAIGNVEKTAMKKTLHKLKTV
;
A
#
# COMPACT_ATOMS: atom_id res chain seq x y z
N MET A 1 -55.31 -25.48 -40.02
CA MET A 1 -54.21 -24.51 -40.01
C MET A 1 -53.79 -24.02 -38.60
N THR A 2 -54.72 -23.79 -37.73
CA THR A 2 -54.44 -23.27 -36.36
C THR A 2 -53.61 -24.22 -35.45
N HIS A 3 -53.84 -25.53 -35.57
CA HIS A 3 -53.17 -26.52 -34.73
C HIS A 3 -51.66 -26.67 -35.07
N LEU A 4 -51.30 -26.50 -36.34
CA LEU A 4 -49.93 -26.61 -36.82
C LEU A 4 -49.09 -25.38 -36.43
N LEU A 5 -49.72 -24.19 -36.45
CA LEU A 5 -49.07 -22.94 -36.00
C LEU A 5 -48.80 -22.95 -34.49
N ILE A 6 -49.74 -23.48 -33.71
CA ILE A 6 -49.59 -23.59 -32.25
C ILE A 6 -48.44 -24.57 -31.93
N LEU A 7 -48.34 -25.70 -32.60
CA LEU A 7 -47.23 -26.66 -32.43
C LEU A 7 -45.89 -26.09 -32.88
N GLN A 8 -45.84 -25.28 -33.93
CA GLN A 8 -44.60 -24.63 -34.37
C GLN A 8 -44.16 -23.53 -33.42
N THR A 9 -45.06 -22.72 -32.87
CA THR A 9 -44.73 -21.73 -31.84
C THR A 9 -44.30 -22.37 -30.54
N PHE A 10 -44.89 -23.51 -30.13
CA PHE A 10 -44.45 -24.28 -28.97
C PHE A 10 -43.06 -24.91 -29.17
N ASN A 11 -42.77 -25.40 -30.37
CA ASN A 11 -41.42 -25.93 -30.65
C ASN A 11 -40.34 -24.86 -30.69
N ILE A 12 -40.66 -23.67 -31.17
CA ILE A 12 -39.71 -22.52 -31.14
C ILE A 12 -39.47 -22.08 -29.69
N LEU A 13 -40.51 -21.99 -28.87
CA LEU A 13 -40.40 -21.62 -27.46
C LEU A 13 -39.64 -22.70 -26.63
N ALA A 14 -39.86 -24.01 -26.93
CA ALA A 14 -39.20 -25.12 -26.26
C ALA A 14 -37.69 -25.19 -26.53
N ASN A 15 -37.24 -24.70 -27.67
CA ASN A 15 -35.83 -24.72 -28.08
C ASN A 15 -35.06 -23.41 -27.74
N THR A 16 -35.68 -22.46 -27.05
CA THR A 16 -34.96 -21.26 -26.56
C THR A 16 -34.37 -21.56 -25.18
N GLU A 17 -33.13 -21.18 -24.97
CA GLU A 17 -32.42 -21.29 -23.67
C GLU A 17 -33.14 -20.56 -22.49
N LEU A 18 -34.23 -19.87 -22.79
CA LEU A 18 -35.08 -19.12 -21.84
C LEU A 18 -36.01 -20.01 -21.03
N ILE A 19 -36.23 -21.29 -21.43
CA ILE A 19 -37.13 -22.23 -20.75
C ILE A 19 -36.30 -23.31 -20.03
N PRO A 20 -36.44 -23.48 -18.70
CA PRO A 20 -35.74 -24.52 -17.96
C PRO A 20 -36.01 -25.94 -18.56
N HIS A 21 -34.97 -26.76 -18.57
CA HIS A 21 -35.00 -28.11 -19.19
C HIS A 21 -36.16 -29.01 -18.66
N SER A 22 -36.54 -28.81 -17.39
CA SER A 22 -37.70 -29.48 -16.75
C SER A 22 -39.07 -29.13 -17.37
N LEU A 23 -39.19 -27.92 -17.97
CA LEU A 23 -40.39 -27.48 -18.65
C LEU A 23 -40.40 -27.89 -20.12
N GLN A 24 -39.24 -27.99 -20.78
CA GLN A 24 -39.11 -28.49 -22.13
C GLN A 24 -39.59 -29.93 -22.23
N THR A 25 -39.21 -30.79 -21.28
CA THR A 25 -39.64 -32.23 -21.23
C THR A 25 -41.14 -32.37 -20.96
N LEU A 26 -41.73 -31.45 -20.22
CA LEU A 26 -43.18 -31.50 -19.93
C LEU A 26 -44.05 -31.09 -21.17
N ILE A 27 -43.53 -30.18 -21.98
CA ILE A 27 -44.19 -29.71 -23.22
C ILE A 27 -44.12 -30.75 -24.32
N ILE A 28 -43.01 -31.48 -24.45
CA ILE A 28 -42.77 -32.47 -25.50
C ILE A 28 -43.41 -33.84 -25.18
N GLY A 29 -43.66 -34.15 -23.89
CA GLY A 29 -44.13 -35.45 -23.41
C GLY A 29 -45.64 -35.75 -23.55
N GLY A 30 -46.40 -34.99 -24.35
CA GLY A 30 -47.70 -35.34 -24.89
C GLY A 30 -48.77 -35.86 -23.86
N GLY A 31 -48.88 -35.23 -22.74
CA GLY A 31 -49.96 -35.55 -21.77
C GLY A 31 -51.13 -34.58 -21.91
N GLY A 32 -52.34 -35.03 -21.79
CA GLY A 32 -53.56 -34.30 -22.06
C GLY A 32 -53.78 -32.96 -21.42
N LEU A 33 -54.93 -32.33 -21.54
CA LEU A 33 -55.29 -30.98 -21.10
C LEU A 33 -54.79 -30.58 -19.69
N ALA A 34 -54.63 -31.50 -18.78
CA ALA A 34 -54.15 -31.22 -17.40
C ALA A 34 -52.66 -30.85 -17.40
N THR A 35 -51.83 -31.47 -18.22
CA THR A 35 -50.39 -31.15 -18.30
C THR A 35 -50.13 -29.84 -19.00
N ALA A 36 -50.94 -29.47 -20.01
CA ALA A 36 -50.91 -28.17 -20.65
C ALA A 36 -51.25 -27.03 -19.65
N LEU A 37 -52.26 -27.24 -18.82
CA LEU A 37 -52.67 -26.30 -17.78
C LEU A 37 -51.56 -26.06 -16.74
N ILE A 38 -50.92 -27.12 -16.26
CA ILE A 38 -49.77 -27.03 -15.33
C ILE A 38 -48.61 -26.29 -15.97
N ALA A 39 -48.29 -26.52 -17.24
CA ALA A 39 -47.26 -25.82 -17.97
C ALA A 39 -47.57 -24.31 -18.07
N ILE A 40 -48.81 -23.94 -18.37
CA ILE A 40 -49.25 -22.53 -18.44
C ILE A 40 -49.11 -21.83 -17.08
N ILE A 41 -49.53 -22.47 -16.01
CA ILE A 41 -49.41 -21.95 -14.65
C ILE A 41 -47.94 -21.72 -14.27
N LYS A 42 -47.07 -22.69 -14.56
CA LYS A 42 -45.65 -22.54 -14.31
C LYS A 42 -45.03 -21.43 -15.15
N LEU A 43 -45.38 -21.33 -16.42
CA LEU A 43 -44.92 -20.25 -17.31
C LEU A 43 -45.37 -18.89 -16.78
N TYR A 44 -46.64 -18.75 -16.36
CA TYR A 44 -47.15 -17.54 -15.75
C TYR A 44 -46.38 -17.15 -14.47
N SER A 45 -46.06 -18.12 -13.62
CA SER A 45 -45.28 -17.87 -12.41
C SER A 45 -43.87 -17.37 -12.69
N ILE A 46 -43.21 -17.92 -13.73
CA ILE A 46 -41.89 -17.51 -14.20
C ILE A 46 -41.95 -16.07 -14.76
N LEU A 47 -42.91 -15.79 -15.62
CA LEU A 47 -43.09 -14.46 -16.20
C LEU A 47 -43.39 -13.41 -15.13
N LYS A 48 -44.21 -13.76 -14.14
CA LYS A 48 -44.49 -12.88 -13.00
C LYS A 48 -43.24 -12.60 -12.16
N LYS A 49 -42.41 -13.63 -11.92
CA LYS A 49 -41.11 -13.47 -11.25
C LYS A 49 -40.20 -12.53 -12.02
N TRP A 50 -40.01 -12.76 -13.30
CA TRP A 50 -39.19 -11.89 -14.17
C TRP A 50 -39.70 -10.44 -14.23
N HIS A 51 -41.03 -10.27 -14.29
CA HIS A 51 -41.62 -8.93 -14.25
C HIS A 51 -41.31 -8.20 -12.93
N ASN A 52 -41.39 -8.90 -11.82
CA ASN A 52 -41.10 -8.32 -10.50
C ASN A 52 -39.60 -7.99 -10.38
N GLU A 53 -38.70 -8.89 -10.81
CA GLU A 53 -37.26 -8.65 -10.82
C GLU A 53 -36.88 -7.47 -11.72
N ALA A 54 -37.52 -7.38 -12.90
CA ALA A 54 -37.30 -6.25 -13.80
C ALA A 54 -37.80 -4.93 -13.21
N LYS A 55 -38.91 -4.94 -12.48
CA LYS A 55 -39.45 -3.78 -11.76
C LYS A 55 -38.50 -3.33 -10.66
N GLU A 56 -38.03 -4.28 -9.84
CA GLU A 56 -37.03 -4.02 -8.78
C GLU A 56 -35.73 -3.43 -9.34
N LYS A 57 -35.19 -4.03 -10.40
CA LYS A 57 -34.01 -3.51 -11.07
C LYS A 57 -34.21 -2.08 -11.58
N ARG A 58 -35.38 -1.76 -12.14
CA ARG A 58 -35.70 -0.38 -12.59
C ARG A 58 -35.76 0.60 -11.43
N GLU A 59 -36.34 0.21 -10.28
CA GLU A 59 -36.37 1.07 -9.09
C GLU A 59 -34.96 1.28 -8.49
N ASN A 60 -34.14 0.24 -8.46
CA ASN A 60 -32.75 0.34 -8.01
C ASN A 60 -31.92 1.23 -8.93
N LEU A 61 -32.16 1.12 -10.26
CA LEU A 61 -31.49 1.98 -11.24
C LEU A 61 -31.91 3.45 -11.07
N LYS A 62 -33.19 3.74 -10.85
CA LYS A 62 -33.65 5.10 -10.55
C LYS A 62 -32.98 5.68 -9.31
N LYS A 63 -32.92 4.90 -8.22
CA LYS A 63 -32.19 5.33 -7.00
C LYS A 63 -30.73 5.62 -7.29
N ALA A 64 -30.05 4.76 -8.05
CA ALA A 64 -28.66 4.96 -8.42
C ALA A 64 -28.47 6.26 -9.25
N ILE A 65 -29.37 6.53 -10.20
CA ILE A 65 -29.34 7.79 -10.98
C ILE A 65 -29.51 9.00 -10.06
N THR A 66 -30.46 8.99 -9.14
CA THR A 66 -30.65 10.09 -8.17
C THR A 66 -29.41 10.32 -7.32
N HIS A 67 -28.72 9.23 -6.90
CA HIS A 67 -27.46 9.33 -6.17
C HIS A 67 -26.34 9.95 -7.01
N ILE A 68 -26.25 9.57 -8.30
CA ILE A 68 -25.27 10.14 -9.23
C ILE A 68 -25.53 11.65 -9.44
N ASP A 69 -26.78 12.07 -9.60
CA ASP A 69 -27.14 13.48 -9.72
C ASP A 69 -26.73 14.28 -8.47
N THR A 70 -26.97 13.71 -7.29
CA THR A 70 -26.54 14.32 -6.01
C THR A 70 -25.02 14.46 -5.93
N ILE A 71 -24.28 13.40 -6.32
CA ILE A 71 -22.81 13.43 -6.37
C ILE A 71 -22.33 14.48 -7.38
N ALA A 72 -22.95 14.57 -8.53
CA ALA A 72 -22.60 15.57 -9.56
C ALA A 72 -22.78 17.00 -9.05
N LEU A 73 -23.86 17.28 -8.32
CA LEU A 73 -24.08 18.59 -7.69
C LEU A 73 -23.02 18.90 -6.62
N ASN A 74 -22.71 17.93 -5.76
CA ASN A 74 -21.68 18.10 -4.73
C ASN A 74 -20.29 18.31 -5.37
N LEU A 75 -19.97 17.59 -6.45
CA LEU A 75 -18.73 17.79 -7.20
C LEU A 75 -18.66 19.17 -7.85
N GLN A 76 -19.78 19.69 -8.32
CA GLN A 76 -19.85 21.04 -8.89
C GLN A 76 -19.60 22.10 -7.80
N GLU A 77 -20.12 21.91 -6.60
CA GLU A 77 -19.87 22.78 -5.44
C GLU A 77 -18.41 22.74 -5.02
N VAL A 78 -17.85 21.54 -4.83
CA VAL A 78 -16.41 21.33 -4.54
C VAL A 78 -15.55 21.95 -5.66
N SER A 79 -15.95 21.81 -6.92
CA SER A 79 -15.24 22.43 -8.04
C SER A 79 -15.24 23.97 -7.98
N LYS A 80 -16.30 24.60 -7.47
CA LYS A 80 -16.32 26.04 -7.24
C LYS A 80 -15.34 26.47 -6.16
N GLU A 81 -15.31 25.73 -5.05
CA GLU A 81 -14.36 25.97 -3.94
C GLU A 81 -12.89 25.80 -4.35
N LEU A 82 -12.63 24.90 -5.32
CA LEU A 82 -11.29 24.62 -5.85
C LEU A 82 -10.83 25.57 -6.97
N LYS A 83 -11.72 26.47 -7.47
CA LYS A 83 -11.32 27.43 -8.51
C LYS A 83 -10.37 28.47 -7.92
N PRO A 84 -9.30 28.83 -8.65
CA PRO A 84 -8.40 29.90 -8.24
C PRO A 84 -9.18 31.23 -8.10
N ASN A 85 -9.16 31.83 -6.92
CA ASN A 85 -9.82 33.09 -6.63
C ASN A 85 -8.85 34.15 -6.04
N GLY A 86 -7.65 34.22 -6.62
CA GLY A 86 -6.65 35.24 -6.25
C GLY A 86 -5.83 34.93 -4.99
N GLY A 87 -5.55 33.66 -4.69
CA GLY A 87 -4.65 33.22 -3.61
C GLY A 87 -5.35 32.73 -2.35
N GLY A 88 -6.69 32.75 -2.29
CA GLY A 88 -7.48 32.29 -1.15
C GLY A 88 -8.16 30.93 -1.35
N SER A 89 -8.07 30.32 -2.54
CA SER A 89 -8.73 29.05 -2.79
C SER A 89 -8.02 27.91 -2.08
N ILE A 90 -8.78 26.88 -1.69
CA ILE A 90 -8.22 25.63 -1.12
C ILE A 90 -7.15 25.06 -2.06
N LYS A 91 -7.35 25.14 -3.36
CA LYS A 91 -6.39 24.68 -4.37
C LYS A 91 -5.07 25.45 -4.27
N ASP A 92 -5.12 26.78 -4.12
CA ASP A 92 -3.92 27.62 -4.02
C ASP A 92 -3.18 27.34 -2.70
N GLN A 93 -3.92 27.20 -1.59
CA GLN A 93 -3.36 26.82 -0.29
C GLN A 93 -2.70 25.43 -0.32
N VAL A 94 -3.34 24.42 -0.91
CA VAL A 94 -2.77 23.08 -1.07
C VAL A 94 -1.50 23.12 -1.94
N LYS A 95 -1.51 23.90 -3.02
CA LYS A 95 -0.32 24.10 -3.86
C LYS A 95 0.81 24.77 -3.10
N GLN A 96 0.49 25.80 -2.30
CA GLN A 96 1.47 26.48 -1.46
C GLN A 96 2.05 25.51 -0.42
N ILE A 97 1.20 24.80 0.34
CA ILE A 97 1.64 23.79 1.31
C ILE A 97 2.54 22.73 0.66
N ALA A 98 2.18 22.24 -0.53
CA ALA A 98 3.00 21.27 -1.26
C ALA A 98 4.38 21.84 -1.61
N THR A 99 4.44 23.14 -1.98
CA THR A 99 5.71 23.83 -2.27
C THR A 99 6.54 24.01 -1.00
N ASP A 100 5.92 24.44 0.09
CA ASP A 100 6.59 24.65 1.38
C ASP A 100 7.14 23.34 1.94
N VAL A 101 6.35 22.25 1.89
CA VAL A 101 6.80 20.91 2.28
C VAL A 101 7.99 20.46 1.45
N LYS A 102 7.94 20.68 0.12
CA LYS A 102 9.07 20.34 -0.75
C LYS A 102 10.33 21.12 -0.37
N THR A 103 10.20 22.41 -0.10
CA THR A 103 11.32 23.26 0.32
C THR A 103 11.92 22.77 1.63
N ILE A 104 11.08 22.52 2.66
CA ILE A 104 11.49 21.96 3.95
C ILE A 104 12.22 20.62 3.78
N CYS A 105 11.73 19.74 2.91
CA CYS A 105 12.40 18.47 2.63
C CYS A 105 13.79 18.66 2.03
N VAL A 106 13.93 19.56 1.05
CA VAL A 106 15.22 19.86 0.41
C VAL A 106 16.22 20.46 1.39
N GLU A 107 15.78 21.44 2.20
CA GLU A 107 16.64 22.09 3.23
C GLU A 107 17.08 21.08 4.29
N ARG A 108 16.17 20.24 4.78
CA ARG A 108 16.47 19.17 5.73
C ARG A 108 17.50 18.17 5.15
N ASP A 109 17.30 17.73 3.93
CA ASP A 109 18.21 16.75 3.31
C ASP A 109 19.58 17.41 3.01
N ALA A 110 19.62 18.68 2.62
CA ALA A 110 20.85 19.42 2.47
C ALA A 110 21.59 19.56 3.83
N THR A 111 20.89 19.90 4.90
CA THR A 111 21.48 20.01 6.25
C THR A 111 22.06 18.66 6.70
N PHE A 112 21.34 17.56 6.44
CA PHE A 112 21.81 16.21 6.74
C PHE A 112 23.09 15.87 5.95
N LEU A 113 23.10 16.13 4.64
CA LEU A 113 24.24 15.82 3.77
C LEU A 113 25.48 16.65 4.07
N LEU A 114 25.30 17.92 4.48
CA LEU A 114 26.39 18.84 4.81
C LEU A 114 26.91 18.68 6.24
N SER A 115 26.22 17.90 7.09
CA SER A 115 26.68 17.64 8.44
C SER A 115 28.08 17.04 8.44
N LYS A 116 28.94 17.56 9.34
CA LYS A 116 30.26 17.00 9.61
C LYS A 116 30.21 15.75 10.47
N GLU A 117 29.12 15.50 11.15
CA GLU A 117 28.90 14.28 11.90
C GLU A 117 28.50 13.15 10.96
N PRO A 118 29.11 11.96 11.08
CA PRO A 118 28.72 10.80 10.31
C PRO A 118 27.27 10.39 10.68
N MET A 119 26.34 10.47 9.72
CA MET A 119 24.93 10.24 9.95
C MET A 119 24.31 9.32 8.90
N PHE A 120 23.31 8.55 9.33
CA PHE A 120 22.48 7.71 8.47
C PHE A 120 20.99 7.91 8.73
N LYS A 121 20.19 7.56 7.74
CA LYS A 121 18.73 7.48 7.83
C LYS A 121 18.26 6.16 7.23
N THR A 122 17.23 5.58 7.83
CA THR A 122 16.61 4.33 7.34
C THR A 122 15.14 4.54 7.00
N ASP A 123 14.57 3.58 6.27
CA ASP A 123 13.13 3.40 6.15
C ASP A 123 12.50 2.77 7.41
N GLU A 124 11.22 2.44 7.35
CA GLU A 124 10.45 1.79 8.41
C GLU A 124 10.91 0.37 8.74
N HIS A 125 11.63 -0.27 7.82
CA HIS A 125 12.17 -1.64 7.97
C HIS A 125 13.63 -1.65 8.46
N GLY A 126 14.24 -0.48 8.66
CA GLY A 126 15.62 -0.35 9.11
C GLY A 126 16.65 -0.45 7.99
N TYR A 127 16.25 -0.45 6.72
CA TYR A 127 17.16 -0.38 5.58
C TYR A 127 17.72 1.04 5.43
N CYS A 128 19.02 1.19 5.37
CA CYS A 128 19.66 2.49 5.13
C CYS A 128 19.23 3.05 3.78
N ILE A 129 18.63 4.24 3.78
CA ILE A 129 18.19 4.96 2.58
C ILE A 129 19.04 6.21 2.30
N LEU A 130 19.77 6.68 3.30
CA LEU A 130 20.60 7.87 3.16
C LEU A 130 21.78 7.79 4.14
N ALA A 131 22.99 8.01 3.62
CA ALA A 131 24.22 8.17 4.37
C ALA A 131 24.87 9.48 3.95
N ASN A 132 25.33 10.31 4.88
CA ASN A 132 25.97 11.58 4.53
C ASN A 132 27.46 11.38 4.17
N ASN A 133 28.07 12.42 3.63
CA ASN A 133 29.46 12.39 3.21
C ASN A 133 30.43 12.04 4.34
N ALA A 134 30.16 12.51 5.57
CA ALA A 134 31.01 12.20 6.72
C ALA A 134 30.95 10.71 7.07
N LEU A 135 29.80 10.06 6.95
CA LEU A 135 29.68 8.62 7.14
C LEU A 135 30.41 7.84 6.04
N CYS A 136 30.23 8.26 4.79
CA CYS A 136 30.95 7.67 3.65
C CYS A 136 32.48 7.74 3.85
N GLN A 137 33.00 8.87 4.30
CA GLN A 137 34.43 9.02 4.63
C GLN A 137 34.87 8.15 5.81
N LEU A 138 34.03 8.02 6.84
CA LEU A 138 34.34 7.17 7.98
C LEU A 138 34.47 5.69 7.59
N TYR A 139 33.63 5.21 6.69
CA TYR A 139 33.67 3.85 6.15
C TYR A 139 34.65 3.69 4.99
N GLY A 140 35.01 4.77 4.33
CA GLY A 140 35.88 4.76 3.14
C GLY A 140 35.17 4.21 1.87
N VAL A 141 33.86 4.44 1.74
CA VAL A 141 33.01 3.91 0.65
C VAL A 141 32.03 4.96 0.14
N SER A 142 31.40 4.71 -1.01
CA SER A 142 30.34 5.59 -1.52
C SER A 142 29.02 5.40 -0.77
N GLN A 143 28.09 6.34 -0.94
CA GLN A 143 26.77 6.24 -0.33
C GLN A 143 26.03 4.96 -0.78
N GLU A 144 26.08 4.64 -2.08
CA GLU A 144 25.39 3.48 -2.66
C GLU A 144 25.84 2.16 -2.03
N GLN A 145 27.10 2.10 -1.60
CA GLN A 145 27.68 0.93 -0.93
C GLN A 145 27.21 0.76 0.52
N LEU A 146 26.61 1.80 1.12
CA LEU A 146 26.04 1.76 2.48
C LEU A 146 24.54 1.53 2.50
N LEU A 147 23.86 1.61 1.34
CA LEU A 147 22.40 1.47 1.28
C LEU A 147 21.93 0.06 1.67
N GLY A 148 20.68 -0.03 2.10
CA GLY A 148 20.07 -1.27 2.57
C GLY A 148 20.73 -1.78 3.86
N LEU A 149 21.14 -3.03 3.86
CA LEU A 149 21.94 -3.66 4.92
C LEU A 149 23.42 -3.82 4.54
N SER A 150 23.85 -3.22 3.43
CA SER A 150 25.21 -3.39 2.93
C SER A 150 26.28 -2.82 3.86
N TRP A 151 25.92 -1.87 4.73
CA TRP A 151 26.81 -1.33 5.75
C TRP A 151 27.33 -2.39 6.73
N LEU A 152 26.60 -3.50 6.96
CA LEU A 152 27.05 -4.63 7.77
C LEU A 152 28.29 -5.33 7.20
N ASN A 153 28.55 -5.23 5.89
CA ASN A 153 29.71 -5.84 5.24
C ASN A 153 31.03 -5.21 5.69
N TYR A 154 30.97 -3.99 6.23
CA TYR A 154 32.13 -3.22 6.67
C TYR A 154 32.39 -3.32 8.19
N ILE A 155 31.57 -4.10 8.91
CA ILE A 155 31.78 -4.43 10.32
C ILE A 155 32.68 -5.64 10.41
N ILE A 156 33.60 -5.67 11.40
CA ILE A 156 34.43 -6.86 11.66
C ILE A 156 33.53 -8.07 12.00
N GLU A 157 34.00 -9.27 11.68
CA GLU A 157 33.18 -10.48 11.78
C GLU A 157 32.69 -10.75 13.23
N GLU A 158 33.52 -10.42 14.24
CA GLU A 158 33.20 -10.60 15.65
C GLU A 158 32.02 -9.75 16.14
N ASP A 159 31.78 -8.57 15.51
CA ASP A 159 30.71 -7.67 15.89
C ASP A 159 29.45 -7.84 15.03
N LYS A 160 29.58 -8.43 13.84
CA LYS A 160 28.56 -8.42 12.79
C LYS A 160 27.21 -8.99 13.23
N GLU A 161 27.19 -10.20 13.76
CA GLU A 161 25.93 -10.86 14.15
C GLU A 161 25.28 -10.15 15.34
N ARG A 162 26.05 -9.77 16.35
CA ARG A 162 25.56 -9.00 17.50
C ARG A 162 24.90 -7.68 17.07
N ILE A 163 25.56 -6.93 16.20
CA ILE A 163 25.03 -5.63 15.74
C ILE A 163 23.78 -5.81 14.87
N LYS A 164 23.74 -6.86 14.07
CA LYS A 164 22.56 -7.20 13.27
C LYS A 164 21.36 -7.53 14.17
N GLU A 165 21.55 -8.35 15.21
CA GLU A 165 20.49 -8.70 16.18
C GLU A 165 20.05 -7.45 16.98
N GLU A 166 20.98 -6.63 17.47
CA GLU A 166 20.66 -5.36 18.13
C GLU A 166 19.83 -4.46 17.23
N TRP A 167 20.20 -4.35 15.95
CA TRP A 167 19.50 -3.51 15.00
C TRP A 167 18.07 -4.01 14.70
N VAL A 168 17.90 -5.32 14.50
CA VAL A 168 16.58 -5.93 14.32
C VAL A 168 15.69 -5.65 15.54
N ASN A 169 16.21 -5.87 16.75
CA ASN A 169 15.48 -5.61 17.98
C ASN A 169 15.05 -4.12 18.11
N VAL A 170 15.90 -3.18 17.70
CA VAL A 170 15.58 -1.74 17.68
C VAL A 170 14.42 -1.45 16.76
N ILE A 171 14.41 -2.03 15.58
CA ILE A 171 13.34 -1.82 14.59
C ILE A 171 12.04 -2.50 15.05
N GLU A 172 12.11 -3.67 15.69
CA GLU A 172 10.91 -4.36 16.19
C GLU A 172 10.27 -3.67 17.39
N THR A 173 11.10 -3.23 18.34
CA THR A 173 10.61 -2.61 19.59
C THR A 173 10.39 -1.11 19.45
N GLY A 174 11.05 -0.47 18.49
CA GLY A 174 11.05 0.97 18.31
C GLY A 174 11.69 1.72 19.47
N THR A 175 12.67 1.13 20.11
CA THR A 175 13.46 1.74 21.18
C THR A 175 14.70 2.46 20.62
N GLU A 176 15.15 3.50 21.30
CA GLU A 176 16.43 4.12 20.97
C GLU A 176 17.58 3.19 21.34
N ILE A 177 18.67 3.29 20.58
CA ILE A 177 19.88 2.50 20.83
C ILE A 177 21.12 3.37 20.88
N ALA A 178 22.06 2.96 21.74
CA ALA A 178 23.43 3.39 21.69
C ALA A 178 24.33 2.18 21.97
N SER A 179 25.19 1.81 21.02
CA SER A 179 26.08 0.66 21.12
C SER A 179 27.41 0.95 20.41
N TYR A 180 28.31 -0.02 20.43
CA TYR A 180 29.65 0.09 19.87
C TYR A 180 29.91 -1.07 18.93
N TYR A 181 30.64 -0.80 17.83
CA TYR A 181 31.15 -1.83 16.93
C TYR A 181 32.42 -1.35 16.23
N THR A 182 33.14 -2.27 15.65
CA THR A 182 34.35 -1.96 14.90
C THR A 182 34.10 -2.10 13.42
N ILE A 183 34.43 -1.06 12.66
CA ILE A 183 34.38 -1.05 11.19
C ILE A 183 35.78 -1.18 10.63
N ILE A 184 35.86 -1.62 9.37
CA ILE A 184 37.09 -1.57 8.53
C ILE A 184 36.92 -0.44 7.51
N ASN A 185 37.69 0.63 7.62
CA ASN A 185 37.70 1.67 6.61
C ASN A 185 38.31 1.11 5.32
N GLN A 186 37.56 1.18 4.23
CA GLN A 186 37.94 0.51 2.97
C GLN A 186 39.06 1.24 2.19
N ILE A 187 39.37 2.49 2.56
CA ILE A 187 40.50 3.24 1.93
C ILE A 187 41.78 2.99 2.70
N THR A 188 41.75 3.10 4.05
CA THR A 188 42.95 2.98 4.89
C THR A 188 43.21 1.58 5.37
N ASN A 189 42.23 0.67 5.24
CA ASN A 189 42.23 -0.69 5.79
C ASN A 189 42.44 -0.74 7.31
N GLU A 190 42.10 0.35 8.02
CA GLU A 190 42.20 0.45 9.46
C GLU A 190 40.90 0.01 10.13
N GLU A 191 41.03 -0.71 11.25
CA GLU A 191 39.94 -0.97 12.15
C GLU A 191 39.65 0.28 12.99
N VAL A 192 38.42 0.73 12.96
CA VAL A 192 37.95 1.92 13.68
C VAL A 192 36.82 1.53 14.62
N LEU A 193 37.05 1.65 15.93
CA LEU A 193 35.97 1.50 16.91
C LEU A 193 35.03 2.72 16.86
N VAL A 194 33.76 2.47 16.66
CA VAL A 194 32.75 3.51 16.58
C VAL A 194 31.66 3.29 17.63
N LYS A 195 31.07 4.39 18.08
CA LYS A 195 29.82 4.41 18.82
C LYS A 195 28.71 4.85 17.89
N TYR A 196 27.63 4.12 17.85
CA TYR A 196 26.45 4.56 17.12
C TYR A 196 25.28 4.82 18.05
N ARG A 197 24.43 5.73 17.64
CA ARG A 197 23.14 6.01 18.27
C ARG A 197 22.10 6.12 17.19
N ALA A 198 20.88 5.65 17.46
CA ALA A 198 19.76 5.82 16.56
C ALA A 198 18.50 6.18 17.35
N ILE A 199 17.74 7.12 16.81
CA ILE A 199 16.43 7.54 17.29
C ILE A 199 15.39 7.05 16.30
N ILE A 200 14.35 6.41 16.81
CA ILE A 200 13.26 5.86 16.01
C ILE A 200 12.13 6.88 15.88
N ASN A 201 11.85 7.29 14.67
CA ASN A 201 10.72 8.18 14.37
C ASN A 201 9.44 7.36 14.22
N LYS A 202 8.39 7.73 14.93
CA LYS A 202 7.07 7.09 14.90
C LYS A 202 5.99 8.08 14.51
N HIS A 203 5.00 7.60 13.75
CA HIS A 203 3.77 8.31 13.47
C HIS A 203 2.58 7.38 13.74
N ASN A 204 1.63 7.83 14.58
CA ASN A 204 0.50 7.01 15.04
C ASN A 204 0.91 5.62 15.58
N GLY A 205 2.02 5.57 16.33
CA GLY A 205 2.56 4.33 16.91
C GLY A 205 3.32 3.42 15.94
N LYS A 206 3.34 3.72 14.64
CA LYS A 206 4.09 2.98 13.63
C LYS A 206 5.45 3.62 13.40
N ILE A 207 6.47 2.81 13.25
CA ILE A 207 7.81 3.26 12.86
C ILE A 207 7.76 3.72 11.40
N ILE A 208 8.34 4.88 11.14
CA ILE A 208 8.43 5.47 9.80
C ILE A 208 9.88 5.62 9.32
N SER A 209 10.82 5.70 10.25
CA SER A 209 12.26 5.80 9.93
C SER A 209 13.09 5.71 11.21
N ALA A 210 14.40 5.48 11.04
CA ALA A 210 15.37 5.78 12.07
C ALA A 210 16.39 6.81 11.54
N ILE A 211 16.90 7.66 12.43
CA ILE A 211 18.02 8.56 12.14
C ILE A 211 19.06 8.32 13.22
N GLY A 212 20.31 8.17 12.80
CA GLY A 212 21.40 7.93 13.73
C GLY A 212 22.68 8.63 13.32
N ASN A 213 23.60 8.72 14.29
CA ASN A 213 24.96 9.14 14.09
C ASN A 213 25.95 8.04 14.48
N VAL A 214 27.13 8.10 13.91
CA VAL A 214 28.22 7.18 14.13
C VAL A 214 29.50 7.99 14.47
N GLU A 215 29.96 7.86 15.69
CA GLU A 215 31.11 8.63 16.17
C GLU A 215 32.34 7.73 16.30
N LYS A 216 33.48 8.18 15.78
CA LYS A 216 34.75 7.54 16.04
C LYS A 216 35.09 7.68 17.53
N THR A 217 35.35 6.59 18.22
CA THR A 217 35.72 6.64 19.66
C THR A 217 37.22 6.52 19.84
N ALA A 218 37.75 7.30 20.78
CA ALA A 218 39.14 7.23 21.17
C ALA A 218 39.47 6.06 22.14
N MET A 219 38.45 5.28 22.53
CA MET A 219 38.67 4.13 23.43
C MET A 219 39.50 3.06 22.76
N LYS A 220 40.70 2.79 23.33
CA LYS A 220 41.55 1.71 22.88
C LYS A 220 40.84 0.35 23.04
N LYS A 221 41.18 -0.64 22.17
CA LYS A 221 40.74 -2.04 22.10
C LYS A 221 40.62 -2.82 23.44
N THR A 222 41.01 -2.24 24.58
CA THR A 222 41.02 -2.90 25.89
C THR A 222 39.64 -3.23 26.45
N LEU A 223 38.59 -2.56 25.98
CA LEU A 223 37.21 -2.79 26.41
C LEU A 223 36.53 -3.99 25.74
N HIS A 224 37.06 -4.48 24.62
CA HIS A 224 36.49 -5.64 23.93
C HIS A 224 36.67 -6.94 24.71
N LYS A 225 37.70 -7.02 25.53
CA LYS A 225 37.98 -8.20 26.40
C LYS A 225 37.17 -8.23 27.69
N LEU A 226 36.52 -7.17 28.10
CA LEU A 226 35.76 -7.10 29.37
C LEU A 226 34.26 -7.42 29.20
N LYS A 227 33.74 -7.57 27.98
CA LYS A 227 32.32 -7.90 27.70
C LYS A 227 32.08 -9.39 27.41
N THR A 228 33.10 -10.24 27.48
CA THR A 228 33.00 -11.70 27.30
C THR A 228 33.24 -12.48 28.58
N VAL A 229 32.92 -11.89 29.73
CA VAL A 229 32.88 -12.61 31.04
C VAL A 229 31.48 -12.47 31.62
#